data_cebb92200537cd750731c3260b25e7d7
#
_entry.id   cebb92200537cd750731c3260b25e7d7
#
_cell.length_a   1.000
_cell.length_b   1.000
_cell.length_c   1.000
_cell.angle_alpha   90.00
_cell.angle_beta   90.00
_cell.angle_gamma   90.00
#
_symmetry.space_group_name_H-M   'P 1'
#
loop_
_entity.id
_entity.type
_entity.pdbx_description
1 polymer ?
#
loop_
_entity_poly.entity_id
_entity_poly.type
_entity_poly.pdbx_seq_one_letter_code
_entity_poly.pdbx_strand_id
1 'polypeptide(L)'
;MKKILLLIVSINYSLFSQEYKIPPEVIKNLVEADPQPTLNLNNKGTLGLIIKRDGYQSISDLAKDELRIAGTRLDPVRYTSSRMTYYKSFSLIDIKSANEIDVNYPENGRFSYFTWSPDEKKIAYTNTTDDGVELWVLDIDSRKSSRLSDVLINDINVKPFQWFNSSNDILISLRCNEEKPIISKIPSGPIIQETNNQNAPSRTYQDLIKNKNEEILFEHFSCITLVKVSLDLKEVSLIKKGMIKEYDLSPDNNFLMTKTINKPFSYLVPYYRFPYSVDVINLESGSSTLIADIPLDEVRPKGFDATRKGIRSVSWRDDIGSELYWVEANDEGDPKNNVTYRDIIYTLSNPFRDEKKELH
;
A
#
# COMPACT_ATOMS: atom_id res chain seq x y z
N MET A 1 34.39 -51.66 -26.79
CA MET A 1 33.00 -51.92 -26.46
C MET A 1 32.67 -51.88 -24.94
N LYS A 2 33.47 -52.51 -24.04
CA LYS A 2 33.19 -52.49 -22.57
C LYS A 2 33.23 -51.10 -21.93
N LYS A 3 34.05 -50.16 -22.40
CA LYS A 3 34.11 -48.80 -21.84
C LYS A 3 32.91 -47.92 -22.22
N ILE A 4 32.30 -48.14 -23.39
CA ILE A 4 31.11 -47.44 -23.85
C ILE A 4 29.87 -47.93 -23.08
N LEU A 5 29.81 -49.21 -22.75
CA LEU A 5 28.72 -49.80 -21.98
C LEU A 5 28.70 -49.24 -20.52
N LEU A 6 29.88 -49.03 -19.93
CA LEU A 6 30.00 -48.44 -18.59
C LEU A 6 29.54 -46.96 -18.55
N LEU A 7 29.82 -46.21 -19.64
CA LEU A 7 29.40 -44.83 -19.76
C LEU A 7 27.87 -44.70 -19.93
N ILE A 8 27.24 -45.61 -20.67
CA ILE A 8 25.79 -45.64 -20.87
C ILE A 8 25.08 -46.02 -19.57
N VAL A 9 25.63 -46.92 -18.76
CA VAL A 9 25.09 -47.30 -17.46
C VAL A 9 25.21 -46.16 -16.45
N SER A 10 26.33 -45.42 -16.43
CA SER A 10 26.49 -44.26 -15.55
C SER A 10 25.57 -43.08 -15.93
N ILE A 11 25.27 -42.85 -17.21
CA ILE A 11 24.34 -41.84 -17.69
C ILE A 11 22.89 -42.18 -17.28
N ASN A 12 22.50 -43.44 -17.28
CA ASN A 12 21.19 -43.85 -16.86
C ASN A 12 20.95 -43.70 -15.33
N TYR A 13 22.01 -43.82 -14.51
CA TYR A 13 21.87 -43.55 -13.06
C TYR A 13 21.72 -42.07 -12.71
N SER A 14 22.16 -41.15 -13.55
CA SER A 14 22.03 -39.70 -13.33
C SER A 14 20.65 -39.14 -13.77
N LEU A 15 19.81 -39.93 -14.42
CA LEU A 15 18.48 -39.52 -14.87
C LEU A 15 17.34 -39.87 -13.90
N PHE A 16 17.63 -40.58 -12.83
CA PHE A 16 16.63 -40.72 -11.74
C PHE A 16 16.69 -39.44 -10.89
N SER A 17 15.93 -38.45 -11.27
CA SER A 17 15.52 -37.38 -10.37
C SER A 17 14.97 -38.06 -9.10
N GLN A 18 15.52 -37.72 -7.94
CA GLN A 18 14.90 -38.14 -6.68
C GLN A 18 13.48 -37.56 -6.65
N GLU A 19 12.50 -38.39 -6.84
CA GLU A 19 11.12 -38.01 -6.61
C GLU A 19 10.98 -37.54 -5.14
N TYR A 20 10.45 -36.36 -4.94
CA TYR A 20 10.14 -35.89 -3.60
C TYR A 20 9.19 -36.88 -2.95
N LYS A 21 9.58 -37.42 -1.81
CA LYS A 21 8.71 -38.33 -1.06
C LYS A 21 7.53 -37.54 -0.52
N ILE A 22 6.32 -38.00 -0.82
CA ILE A 22 5.12 -37.46 -0.21
C ILE A 22 5.14 -37.81 1.28
N PRO A 23 4.96 -36.84 2.20
CA PRO A 23 4.91 -37.11 3.63
C PRO A 23 3.69 -37.95 4.00
N PRO A 24 3.67 -38.59 5.16
CA PRO A 24 2.47 -39.28 5.65
C PRO A 24 1.23 -38.39 5.66
N GLU A 25 0.05 -38.94 5.36
CA GLU A 25 -1.22 -38.21 5.19
C GLU A 25 -1.49 -37.24 6.35
N VAL A 26 -1.23 -37.64 7.59
CA VAL A 26 -1.42 -36.79 8.79
C VAL A 26 -0.58 -35.53 8.73
N ILE A 27 0.67 -35.64 8.29
CA ILE A 27 1.58 -34.50 8.14
C ILE A 27 1.15 -33.62 6.97
N LYS A 28 0.76 -34.23 5.86
CA LYS A 28 0.26 -33.52 4.68
C LYS A 28 -0.98 -32.69 5.06
N ASN A 29 -1.97 -33.27 5.74
CA ASN A 29 -3.18 -32.59 6.16
C ASN A 29 -2.90 -31.42 7.12
N LEU A 30 -1.90 -31.55 8.01
CA LEU A 30 -1.47 -30.46 8.88
C LEU A 30 -0.83 -29.28 8.10
N VAL A 31 -0.01 -29.59 7.11
CA VAL A 31 0.67 -28.58 6.29
C VAL A 31 -0.29 -27.90 5.33
N GLU A 32 -1.25 -28.65 4.76
CA GLU A 32 -2.24 -28.16 3.80
C GLU A 32 -3.48 -27.56 4.47
N ALA A 33 -3.58 -27.62 5.80
CA ALA A 33 -4.70 -27.03 6.53
C ALA A 33 -4.82 -25.53 6.27
N ASP A 34 -6.03 -25.08 5.99
CA ASP A 34 -6.30 -23.64 5.87
C ASP A 34 -6.00 -22.93 7.20
N PRO A 35 -5.43 -21.72 7.16
CA PRO A 35 -5.25 -20.88 8.33
C PRO A 35 -6.59 -20.58 9.01
N GLN A 36 -6.54 -20.28 10.30
CA GLN A 36 -7.74 -19.80 10.99
C GLN A 36 -8.33 -18.58 10.30
N PRO A 37 -9.66 -18.51 10.12
CA PRO A 37 -10.31 -17.33 9.58
C PRO A 37 -10.02 -16.07 10.41
N THR A 38 -9.96 -14.92 9.73
CA THR A 38 -9.89 -13.62 10.40
C THR A 38 -11.30 -13.11 10.64
N LEU A 39 -11.56 -12.59 11.83
CA LEU A 39 -12.82 -11.94 12.18
C LEU A 39 -12.62 -10.42 12.22
N ASN A 40 -13.41 -9.68 11.43
CA ASN A 40 -13.45 -8.21 11.41
C ASN A 40 -14.84 -7.76 11.90
N LEU A 41 -14.90 -7.22 13.12
CA LEU A 41 -16.15 -6.77 13.74
C LEU A 41 -16.55 -5.38 13.25
N ASN A 42 -17.87 -5.13 13.19
CA ASN A 42 -18.40 -3.78 13.10
C ASN A 42 -18.19 -3.03 14.44
N ASN A 43 -18.28 -1.69 14.44
CA ASN A 43 -18.02 -0.89 15.64
C ASN A 43 -18.99 -1.20 16.79
N LYS A 44 -20.23 -1.59 16.47
CA LYS A 44 -21.24 -1.99 17.46
C LYS A 44 -21.02 -3.38 18.06
N GLY A 45 -20.12 -4.17 17.48
CA GLY A 45 -19.87 -5.56 17.92
C GLY A 45 -21.07 -6.52 17.74
N THR A 46 -22.00 -6.19 16.85
CA THR A 46 -23.21 -6.97 16.60
C THR A 46 -23.07 -7.92 15.39
N LEU A 47 -22.30 -7.50 14.41
CA LEU A 47 -21.95 -8.26 13.21
C LEU A 47 -20.45 -8.39 13.07
N GLY A 48 -20.02 -9.50 12.50
CA GLY A 48 -18.64 -9.72 12.10
C GLY A 48 -18.55 -10.18 10.65
N LEU A 49 -17.43 -9.92 10.02
CA LEU A 49 -17.03 -10.49 8.74
C LEU A 49 -15.99 -11.57 9.01
N ILE A 50 -16.31 -12.82 8.68
CA ILE A 50 -15.38 -13.94 8.70
C ILE A 50 -14.68 -13.99 7.35
N ILE A 51 -13.36 -13.93 7.33
CA ILE A 51 -12.56 -13.84 6.11
C ILE A 51 -11.59 -15.03 6.08
N LYS A 52 -11.62 -15.80 4.98
CA LYS A 52 -10.84 -17.04 4.82
C LYS A 52 -9.80 -16.87 3.71
N ARG A 53 -8.60 -17.42 3.89
CA ARG A 53 -7.51 -17.41 2.92
C ARG A 53 -6.90 -18.81 2.77
N ASP A 54 -6.17 -19.03 1.69
CA ASP A 54 -5.34 -20.21 1.53
C ASP A 54 -4.11 -20.18 2.43
N GLY A 55 -3.58 -21.33 2.81
CA GLY A 55 -2.36 -21.43 3.61
C GLY A 55 -1.12 -20.95 2.86
N TYR A 56 -1.08 -21.19 1.56
CA TYR A 56 0.06 -20.89 0.70
C TYR A 56 -0.39 -20.17 -0.56
N GLN A 57 0.48 -19.30 -1.06
CA GLN A 57 0.33 -18.73 -2.40
C GLN A 57 0.56 -19.80 -3.46
N SER A 58 -0.16 -19.72 -4.57
CA SER A 58 0.03 -20.63 -5.69
C SER A 58 1.41 -20.44 -6.34
N ILE A 59 2.00 -21.50 -6.90
CA ILE A 59 3.25 -21.41 -7.66
C ILE A 59 3.08 -20.46 -8.85
N SER A 60 1.90 -20.43 -9.46
CA SER A 60 1.60 -19.50 -10.56
C SER A 60 1.62 -18.03 -10.13
N ASP A 61 1.19 -17.71 -8.91
CA ASP A 61 1.29 -16.34 -8.39
C ASP A 61 2.72 -15.97 -8.00
N LEU A 62 3.49 -16.92 -7.47
CA LEU A 62 4.90 -16.70 -7.14
C LEU A 62 5.81 -16.56 -8.38
N ALA A 63 5.41 -17.15 -9.51
CA ALA A 63 6.14 -17.11 -10.78
C ALA A 63 5.83 -15.88 -11.64
N LYS A 64 4.91 -15.01 -11.23
CA LYS A 64 4.60 -13.78 -11.97
C LYS A 64 5.77 -12.82 -11.97
N ASP A 65 5.91 -12.11 -13.09
CA ASP A 65 6.89 -11.05 -13.22
C ASP A 65 6.64 -9.94 -12.20
N GLU A 66 7.71 -9.53 -11.52
CA GLU A 66 7.66 -8.39 -10.60
C GLU A 66 8.66 -7.31 -11.04
N LEU A 67 8.25 -6.06 -10.91
CA LEU A 67 9.14 -4.92 -11.07
C LEU A 67 9.70 -4.54 -9.70
N ARG A 68 11.04 -4.51 -9.58
CA ARG A 68 11.77 -4.15 -8.37
C ARG A 68 12.40 -2.79 -8.54
N ILE A 69 11.85 -1.77 -7.85
CA ILE A 69 12.21 -0.38 -8.12
C ILE A 69 11.94 0.50 -6.89
N ALA A 70 12.80 1.46 -6.63
CA ALA A 70 12.65 2.44 -5.55
C ALA A 70 12.39 1.83 -4.16
N GLY A 71 12.91 0.61 -3.90
CA GLY A 71 12.73 -0.11 -2.64
C GLY A 71 11.36 -0.79 -2.49
N THR A 72 10.60 -0.91 -3.56
CA THR A 72 9.34 -1.65 -3.61
C THR A 72 9.36 -2.74 -4.69
N ARG A 73 8.44 -3.69 -4.57
CA ARG A 73 8.19 -4.75 -5.56
C ARG A 73 6.74 -4.72 -5.95
N LEU A 74 6.46 -4.56 -7.20
CA LEU A 74 5.12 -4.39 -7.72
C LEU A 74 4.81 -5.33 -8.88
N ASP A 75 3.53 -5.64 -9.05
CA ASP A 75 2.98 -6.30 -10.22
C ASP A 75 2.64 -5.22 -11.26
N PRO A 76 3.39 -5.15 -12.39
CA PRO A 76 3.22 -4.09 -13.38
C PRO A 76 1.98 -4.26 -14.26
N VAL A 77 1.29 -5.38 -14.16
CA VAL A 77 0.03 -5.67 -14.88
C VAL A 77 -1.16 -5.25 -14.03
N ARG A 78 -1.17 -5.69 -12.77
CA ARG A 78 -2.29 -5.46 -11.87
C ARG A 78 -2.23 -4.14 -11.12
N TYR A 79 -1.06 -3.49 -11.06
CA TYR A 79 -0.81 -2.29 -10.24
C TYR A 79 -1.07 -2.53 -8.76
N THR A 80 -0.51 -3.61 -8.25
CA THR A 80 -0.53 -3.98 -6.83
C THR A 80 0.90 -4.16 -6.31
N SER A 81 1.04 -4.28 -5.00
CA SER A 81 2.27 -4.86 -4.44
C SER A 81 2.46 -6.29 -4.95
N SER A 82 3.71 -6.69 -5.25
CA SER A 82 4.02 -8.04 -5.65
C SER A 82 3.76 -9.03 -4.51
N ARG A 83 3.31 -10.23 -4.84
CA ARG A 83 3.12 -11.36 -3.91
C ARG A 83 2.17 -11.05 -2.75
N MET A 84 1.13 -10.26 -3.00
CA MET A 84 0.08 -10.02 -2.02
C MET A 84 -0.59 -11.33 -1.60
N THR A 85 -0.97 -11.39 -0.33
CA THR A 85 -1.83 -12.47 0.19
C THR A 85 -3.28 -12.03 0.05
N TYR A 86 -4.07 -12.86 -0.62
CA TYR A 86 -5.48 -12.60 -0.85
C TYR A 86 -6.37 -13.50 0.01
N TYR A 87 -7.57 -13.03 0.27
CA TYR A 87 -8.64 -13.83 0.83
C TYR A 87 -9.45 -14.46 -0.31
N LYS A 88 -9.89 -15.71 -0.11
CA LYS A 88 -10.63 -16.50 -1.11
C LYS A 88 -12.15 -16.45 -0.94
N SER A 89 -12.60 -16.24 0.30
CA SER A 89 -14.02 -16.21 0.63
C SER A 89 -14.27 -15.41 1.90
N PHE A 90 -15.51 -14.98 2.06
CA PHE A 90 -15.95 -14.31 3.28
C PHE A 90 -17.45 -14.52 3.50
N SER A 91 -17.89 -14.41 4.75
CA SER A 91 -19.28 -14.52 5.20
C SER A 91 -19.53 -13.55 6.35
N LEU A 92 -20.76 -13.21 6.62
CA LEU A 92 -21.13 -12.46 7.81
C LEU A 92 -21.41 -13.43 8.97
N ILE A 93 -21.27 -12.95 10.20
CA ILE A 93 -21.70 -13.67 11.41
C ILE A 93 -22.47 -12.71 12.32
N ASP A 94 -23.63 -13.13 12.77
CA ASP A 94 -24.34 -12.49 13.88
C ASP A 94 -23.69 -12.90 15.20
N ILE A 95 -23.14 -11.94 15.92
CA ILE A 95 -22.33 -12.22 17.12
C ILE A 95 -23.17 -12.80 18.26
N LYS A 96 -24.43 -12.39 18.38
CA LYS A 96 -25.31 -12.84 19.47
C LYS A 96 -25.76 -14.29 19.29
N SER A 97 -26.13 -14.67 18.08
CA SER A 97 -26.63 -16.01 17.77
C SER A 97 -25.52 -16.96 17.31
N ALA A 98 -24.35 -16.45 17.00
CA ALA A 98 -23.24 -17.16 16.34
C ALA A 98 -23.62 -17.81 14.99
N ASN A 99 -24.66 -17.30 14.32
CA ASN A 99 -25.09 -17.79 13.02
C ASN A 99 -24.24 -17.15 11.91
N GLU A 100 -23.59 -17.99 11.11
CA GLU A 100 -22.91 -17.57 9.89
C GLU A 100 -23.96 -17.31 8.79
N ILE A 101 -23.77 -16.24 8.04
CA ILE A 101 -24.70 -15.74 7.01
C ILE A 101 -23.93 -15.65 5.70
N ASP A 102 -24.35 -16.42 4.71
CA ASP A 102 -23.77 -16.37 3.38
C ASP A 102 -24.07 -15.04 2.66
N VAL A 103 -23.09 -14.57 1.91
CA VAL A 103 -23.19 -13.36 1.08
C VAL A 103 -22.76 -13.68 -0.35
N ASN A 104 -23.28 -12.89 -1.29
CA ASN A 104 -22.95 -13.06 -2.70
C ASN A 104 -21.77 -12.16 -3.08
N TYR A 105 -20.72 -12.75 -3.66
CA TYR A 105 -19.51 -12.09 -4.14
C TYR A 105 -18.99 -12.79 -5.43
N PRO A 106 -18.05 -12.19 -6.18
CA PRO A 106 -17.47 -12.80 -7.38
C PRO A 106 -16.85 -14.16 -7.12
N GLU A 107 -17.15 -15.15 -7.94
CA GLU A 107 -16.51 -16.49 -7.85
C GLU A 107 -15.01 -16.38 -8.15
N ASN A 108 -14.21 -17.23 -7.49
CA ASN A 108 -12.75 -17.29 -7.63
C ASN A 108 -12.04 -15.94 -7.41
N GLY A 109 -12.63 -15.08 -6.56
CA GLY A 109 -12.10 -13.76 -6.28
C GLY A 109 -10.80 -13.83 -5.45
N ARG A 110 -9.98 -12.75 -5.60
CA ARG A 110 -8.80 -12.47 -4.78
C ARG A 110 -9.09 -11.19 -4.01
N PHE A 111 -9.63 -11.33 -2.81
CA PHE A 111 -10.18 -10.22 -2.02
C PHE A 111 -9.16 -9.62 -1.08
N SER A 112 -9.28 -8.29 -0.83
CA SER A 112 -8.45 -7.56 0.13
C SER A 112 -9.17 -6.30 0.64
N TYR A 113 -8.61 -5.63 1.64
CA TYR A 113 -9.02 -4.29 2.13
C TYR A 113 -10.48 -4.17 2.58
N PHE A 114 -11.01 -5.17 3.25
CA PHE A 114 -12.37 -5.11 3.78
C PHE A 114 -12.54 -3.98 4.80
N THR A 115 -13.46 -3.06 4.54
CA THR A 115 -13.73 -1.90 5.40
C THR A 115 -15.22 -1.64 5.50
N TRP A 116 -15.74 -1.60 6.74
CA TRP A 116 -17.12 -1.22 7.02
C TRP A 116 -17.37 0.23 6.65
N SER A 117 -18.55 0.53 6.10
CA SER A 117 -19.03 1.92 6.00
C SER A 117 -19.28 2.48 7.40
N PRO A 118 -19.17 3.80 7.62
CA PRO A 118 -19.43 4.43 8.93
C PRO A 118 -20.81 4.10 9.52
N ASP A 119 -21.84 3.93 8.69
CA ASP A 119 -23.19 3.53 9.12
C ASP A 119 -23.36 2.01 9.35
N GLU A 120 -22.29 1.23 9.03
CA GLU A 120 -22.22 -0.24 9.15
C GLU A 120 -23.21 -1.03 8.27
N LYS A 121 -23.79 -0.38 7.25
CA LYS A 121 -24.72 -1.03 6.32
C LYS A 121 -24.05 -1.60 5.08
N LYS A 122 -22.78 -1.25 4.85
CA LYS A 122 -22.02 -1.69 3.68
C LYS A 122 -20.61 -2.11 4.08
N ILE A 123 -19.99 -2.97 3.26
CA ILE A 123 -18.56 -3.27 3.33
C ILE A 123 -17.96 -3.05 1.95
N ALA A 124 -16.98 -2.15 1.86
CA ALA A 124 -16.16 -2.03 0.66
C ALA A 124 -14.95 -2.98 0.75
N TYR A 125 -14.60 -3.56 -0.38
CA TYR A 125 -13.44 -4.44 -0.52
C TYR A 125 -12.90 -4.42 -1.94
N THR A 126 -11.65 -4.84 -2.13
CA THR A 126 -11.08 -5.00 -3.45
C THR A 126 -11.14 -6.44 -3.93
N ASN A 127 -11.31 -6.63 -5.23
CA ASN A 127 -11.13 -7.89 -5.93
C ASN A 127 -10.04 -7.72 -6.99
N THR A 128 -8.97 -8.50 -6.87
CA THR A 128 -7.85 -8.46 -7.83
C THR A 128 -8.06 -9.51 -8.92
N THR A 129 -8.29 -9.05 -10.13
CA THR A 129 -8.44 -9.87 -11.35
C THR A 129 -7.10 -9.98 -12.08
N ASP A 130 -7.08 -10.62 -13.25
CA ASP A 130 -5.89 -10.65 -14.09
C ASP A 130 -5.60 -9.31 -14.78
N ASP A 131 -6.61 -8.46 -14.94
CA ASP A 131 -6.49 -7.12 -15.55
C ASP A 131 -6.14 -6.03 -14.52
N GLY A 132 -6.44 -6.25 -13.23
CA GLY A 132 -6.17 -5.29 -12.18
C GLY A 132 -7.09 -5.39 -10.97
N VAL A 133 -7.13 -4.30 -10.21
CA VAL A 133 -7.87 -4.20 -8.95
C VAL A 133 -9.18 -3.47 -9.14
N GLU A 134 -10.27 -4.12 -8.79
CA GLU A 134 -11.63 -3.61 -8.80
C GLU A 134 -12.09 -3.23 -7.41
N LEU A 135 -12.97 -2.24 -7.28
CA LEU A 135 -13.67 -1.93 -6.04
C LEU A 135 -15.07 -2.52 -6.06
N TRP A 136 -15.39 -3.24 -5.00
CA TRP A 136 -16.68 -3.86 -4.78
C TRP A 136 -17.30 -3.38 -3.46
N VAL A 137 -18.62 -3.33 -3.42
CA VAL A 137 -19.39 -2.97 -2.22
C VAL A 137 -20.42 -4.07 -1.96
N LEU A 138 -20.35 -4.67 -0.78
CA LEU A 138 -21.36 -5.56 -0.23
C LEU A 138 -22.39 -4.73 0.53
N ASP A 139 -23.64 -4.85 0.18
CA ASP A 139 -24.77 -4.34 0.95
C ASP A 139 -25.23 -5.40 1.96
N ILE A 140 -25.27 -5.03 3.25
CA ILE A 140 -25.50 -5.97 4.35
C ILE A 140 -26.93 -6.49 4.35
N ASP A 141 -27.92 -5.63 4.06
CA ASP A 141 -29.34 -6.01 4.13
C ASP A 141 -29.71 -6.97 2.98
N SER A 142 -29.28 -6.66 1.77
CA SER A 142 -29.53 -7.52 0.60
C SER A 142 -28.56 -8.69 0.47
N ARG A 143 -27.42 -8.65 1.18
CA ARG A 143 -26.32 -9.64 1.11
C ARG A 143 -25.71 -9.79 -0.27
N LYS A 144 -25.75 -8.75 -1.09
CA LYS A 144 -25.25 -8.74 -2.46
C LYS A 144 -24.09 -7.78 -2.61
N SER A 145 -23.06 -8.25 -3.31
CA SER A 145 -21.95 -7.40 -3.73
C SER A 145 -22.16 -6.87 -5.14
N SER A 146 -21.77 -5.64 -5.36
CA SER A 146 -21.76 -5.00 -6.67
C SER A 146 -20.42 -4.32 -6.92
N ARG A 147 -19.94 -4.37 -8.18
CA ARG A 147 -18.77 -3.63 -8.61
C ARG A 147 -19.12 -2.14 -8.69
N LEU A 148 -18.28 -1.29 -8.08
CA LEU A 148 -18.58 0.13 -7.99
C LEU A 148 -18.19 0.90 -9.25
N SER A 149 -17.11 0.50 -9.93
CA SER A 149 -16.53 1.25 -11.06
C SER A 149 -15.92 0.32 -12.10
N ASP A 150 -15.97 0.71 -13.37
CA ASP A 150 -15.25 0.03 -14.46
C ASP A 150 -13.78 0.44 -14.54
N VAL A 151 -13.37 1.46 -13.76
CA VAL A 151 -12.00 1.94 -13.71
C VAL A 151 -11.21 1.16 -12.68
N LEU A 152 -9.98 0.80 -13.02
CA LEU A 152 -9.12 -0.01 -12.16
C LEU A 152 -8.34 0.86 -11.17
N ILE A 153 -8.18 0.33 -9.97
CA ILE A 153 -7.43 0.94 -8.87
C ILE A 153 -5.93 0.79 -9.10
N ASN A 154 -5.16 1.76 -8.62
CA ASN A 154 -3.73 1.62 -8.35
C ASN A 154 -3.53 1.40 -6.85
N ASP A 155 -3.08 0.20 -6.48
CA ASP A 155 -2.83 -0.24 -5.10
C ASP A 155 -1.32 -0.37 -4.80
N ILE A 156 -0.49 0.40 -5.55
CA ILE A 156 0.95 0.40 -5.33
C ILE A 156 1.31 1.41 -4.25
N ASN A 157 1.72 0.93 -3.08
CA ASN A 157 2.23 1.73 -1.96
C ASN A 157 1.25 2.78 -1.40
N VAL A 158 -0.04 2.66 -1.71
CA VAL A 158 -1.10 3.57 -1.23
C VAL A 158 -2.35 2.75 -0.89
N LYS A 159 -3.15 3.20 0.09
CA LYS A 159 -4.45 2.55 0.34
C LYS A 159 -5.36 2.70 -0.89
N PRO A 160 -6.13 1.67 -1.27
CA PRO A 160 -6.91 1.70 -2.51
C PRO A 160 -8.15 2.60 -2.41
N PHE A 161 -8.73 2.76 -1.23
CA PHE A 161 -9.92 3.59 -1.01
C PHE A 161 -10.10 4.00 0.46
N GLN A 162 -11.00 4.95 0.68
CA GLN A 162 -11.44 5.38 2.02
C GLN A 162 -12.90 5.84 1.98
N TRP A 163 -13.70 5.41 2.98
CA TRP A 163 -15.06 5.88 3.15
C TRP A 163 -15.12 7.35 3.61
N PHE A 164 -16.11 8.08 3.10
CA PHE A 164 -16.58 9.31 3.73
C PHE A 164 -17.59 8.99 4.84
N ASN A 165 -17.71 9.90 5.82
CA ASN A 165 -18.66 9.75 6.93
C ASN A 165 -20.13 9.64 6.48
N SER A 166 -20.45 10.12 5.28
CA SER A 166 -21.77 9.99 4.65
C SER A 166 -22.19 8.54 4.41
N SER A 167 -21.25 7.60 4.36
CA SER A 167 -21.48 6.20 3.95
C SER A 167 -22.01 6.02 2.51
N ASN A 168 -22.13 7.12 1.78
CA ASN A 168 -22.58 7.17 0.38
C ASN A 168 -21.49 7.56 -0.60
N ASP A 169 -20.36 8.05 -0.08
CA ASP A 169 -19.22 8.46 -0.88
C ASP A 169 -17.98 7.66 -0.51
N ILE A 170 -17.16 7.34 -1.51
CA ILE A 170 -15.86 6.68 -1.35
C ILE A 170 -14.80 7.47 -2.11
N LEU A 171 -13.67 7.72 -1.45
CA LEU A 171 -12.45 8.21 -2.07
C LEU A 171 -11.67 7.02 -2.62
N ILE A 172 -11.25 7.07 -3.89
CA ILE A 172 -10.62 5.94 -4.59
C ILE A 172 -9.33 6.41 -5.26
N SER A 173 -8.27 5.58 -5.16
CA SER A 173 -7.01 5.77 -5.89
C SER A 173 -7.05 5.03 -7.23
N LEU A 174 -7.36 5.71 -8.30
CA LEU A 174 -7.39 5.12 -9.65
C LEU A 174 -6.02 5.15 -10.30
N ARG A 175 -5.78 4.25 -11.26
CA ARG A 175 -4.62 4.32 -12.16
C ARG A 175 -4.65 5.64 -12.92
N CYS A 176 -3.49 6.26 -13.13
CA CYS A 176 -3.37 7.33 -14.10
C CYS A 176 -3.56 6.74 -15.51
N ASN A 177 -4.50 7.31 -16.27
CA ASN A 177 -4.76 6.92 -17.67
C ASN A 177 -3.66 7.47 -18.60
N GLU A 178 -2.43 7.02 -18.39
CA GLU A 178 -1.27 7.37 -19.20
C GLU A 178 -0.76 6.11 -19.89
N GLU A 179 -0.37 6.25 -21.16
CA GLU A 179 0.29 5.15 -21.86
C GLU A 179 1.55 4.73 -21.12
N LYS A 180 1.77 3.42 -21.05
CA LYS A 180 3.00 2.90 -20.45
C LYS A 180 4.21 3.50 -21.18
N PRO A 181 5.17 4.08 -20.47
CA PRO A 181 6.30 4.74 -21.09
C PRO A 181 7.13 3.78 -21.95
N ILE A 182 7.52 4.25 -23.11
CA ILE A 182 8.45 3.52 -23.99
C ILE A 182 9.85 3.63 -23.37
N ILE A 183 10.38 2.51 -22.94
CA ILE A 183 11.71 2.46 -22.34
C ILE A 183 12.73 2.17 -23.40
N SER A 184 13.81 2.95 -23.43
CA SER A 184 14.94 2.69 -24.30
C SER A 184 15.53 1.30 -23.99
N LYS A 185 15.66 0.46 -25.03
CA LYS A 185 16.35 -0.83 -24.94
C LYS A 185 17.87 -0.69 -24.94
N ILE A 186 18.38 0.51 -25.13
CA ILE A 186 19.81 0.78 -25.11
C ILE A 186 20.26 0.73 -23.65
N PRO A 187 21.22 -0.15 -23.30
CA PRO A 187 21.76 -0.16 -21.93
C PRO A 187 22.32 1.21 -21.57
N SER A 188 22.00 1.67 -20.37
CA SER A 188 22.48 2.98 -19.86
C SER A 188 23.99 3.04 -19.58
N GLY A 189 24.76 2.03 -20.01
CA GLY A 189 26.19 1.88 -19.68
C GLY A 189 26.39 1.27 -18.28
N PRO A 190 27.66 1.15 -17.87
CA PRO A 190 27.98 0.64 -16.54
C PRO A 190 27.48 1.62 -15.47
N ILE A 191 26.99 1.08 -14.35
CA ILE A 191 26.65 1.90 -13.18
C ILE A 191 27.97 2.30 -12.53
N ILE A 192 28.31 3.59 -12.63
CA ILE A 192 29.50 4.16 -11.99
C ILE A 192 29.05 4.78 -10.67
N GLN A 193 29.57 4.27 -9.56
CA GLN A 193 29.41 4.87 -8.24
C GLN A 193 30.73 5.48 -7.84
N GLU A 194 30.76 6.81 -7.68
CA GLU A 194 31.91 7.54 -7.20
C GLU A 194 31.71 7.94 -5.74
N THR A 195 32.72 7.70 -4.92
CA THR A 195 32.72 8.11 -3.53
C THR A 195 33.31 9.52 -3.43
N ASN A 196 32.47 10.53 -3.35
CA ASN A 196 32.86 11.93 -3.27
C ASN A 196 33.04 12.43 -1.81
N ASN A 197 33.58 11.61 -0.92
CA ASN A 197 33.71 11.90 0.53
C ASN A 197 32.37 12.25 1.23
N GLN A 198 31.24 11.93 0.62
CA GLN A 198 29.92 12.10 1.25
C GLN A 198 29.63 10.90 2.17
N ASN A 199 28.96 11.19 3.28
CA ASN A 199 28.50 10.12 4.16
C ASN A 199 27.46 9.26 3.44
N ALA A 200 27.77 7.98 3.22
CA ALA A 200 26.82 7.02 2.70
C ALA A 200 25.69 6.76 3.74
N PRO A 201 24.49 6.36 3.28
CA PRO A 201 23.43 5.90 4.19
C PRO A 201 23.96 4.83 5.13
N SER A 202 23.59 4.88 6.40
CA SER A 202 24.02 3.91 7.41
C SER A 202 23.43 2.50 7.22
N ARG A 203 22.48 2.35 6.32
CA ARG A 203 21.76 1.10 6.00
C ARG A 203 21.84 0.80 4.51
N THR A 204 22.00 -0.47 4.17
CA THR A 204 21.88 -0.96 2.80
C THR A 204 20.42 -1.24 2.47
N TYR A 205 19.97 -0.75 1.34
CA TYR A 205 18.61 -0.97 0.84
C TYR A 205 18.65 -1.83 -0.43
N GLN A 206 17.59 -2.58 -0.65
CA GLN A 206 17.41 -3.41 -1.85
C GLN A 206 16.47 -2.74 -2.84
N ASP A 207 16.52 -3.20 -4.10
CA ASP A 207 15.57 -2.87 -5.15
C ASP A 207 15.47 -1.34 -5.42
N LEU A 208 16.57 -0.60 -5.24
CA LEU A 208 16.64 0.85 -5.47
C LEU A 208 16.57 1.20 -6.97
N ILE A 209 16.30 2.47 -7.29
CA ILE A 209 16.42 3.02 -8.64
C ILE A 209 17.88 2.93 -9.09
N LYS A 210 18.14 2.49 -10.32
CA LYS A 210 19.51 2.30 -10.86
C LYS A 210 19.82 3.21 -12.05
N ASN A 211 18.81 3.71 -12.74
CA ASN A 211 18.96 4.47 -13.97
C ASN A 211 17.71 5.32 -14.29
N LYS A 212 17.83 6.19 -15.30
CA LYS A 212 16.75 7.07 -15.74
C LYS A 212 15.50 6.32 -16.24
N ASN A 213 15.63 5.16 -16.83
CA ASN A 213 14.48 4.37 -17.28
C ASN A 213 13.66 3.90 -16.08
N GLU A 214 14.33 3.52 -14.99
CA GLU A 214 13.66 3.14 -13.75
C GLU A 214 13.01 4.35 -13.06
N GLU A 215 13.57 5.56 -13.14
CA GLU A 215 12.89 6.78 -12.67
C GLU A 215 11.55 6.99 -13.41
N ILE A 216 11.55 6.84 -14.74
CA ILE A 216 10.35 6.99 -15.57
C ILE A 216 9.31 5.92 -15.23
N LEU A 217 9.73 4.67 -15.01
CA LEU A 217 8.85 3.59 -14.58
C LEU A 217 8.28 3.85 -13.19
N PHE A 218 9.10 4.29 -12.24
CA PHE A 218 8.65 4.62 -10.91
C PHE A 218 7.59 5.72 -10.92
N GLU A 219 7.83 6.79 -11.69
CA GLU A 219 6.87 7.88 -11.88
C GLU A 219 5.53 7.39 -12.44
N HIS A 220 5.59 6.55 -13.48
CA HIS A 220 4.40 5.97 -14.11
C HIS A 220 3.59 5.11 -13.14
N PHE A 221 4.22 4.15 -12.46
CA PHE A 221 3.51 3.22 -11.58
C PHE A 221 3.06 3.85 -10.25
N SER A 222 3.76 4.89 -9.78
CA SER A 222 3.40 5.61 -8.56
C SER A 222 2.34 6.70 -8.79
N CYS A 223 1.99 6.99 -10.06
CA CYS A 223 0.95 7.95 -10.37
C CYS A 223 -0.43 7.38 -10.02
N ILE A 224 -1.18 8.14 -9.22
CA ILE A 224 -2.60 7.87 -8.94
C ILE A 224 -3.46 9.08 -9.24
N THR A 225 -4.72 8.81 -9.53
CA THR A 225 -5.78 9.81 -9.65
C THR A 225 -6.76 9.60 -8.51
N LEU A 226 -6.79 10.51 -7.54
CA LEU A 226 -7.77 10.49 -6.45
C LEU A 226 -9.10 11.04 -6.94
N VAL A 227 -10.15 10.24 -6.79
CA VAL A 227 -11.52 10.61 -7.14
C VAL A 227 -12.46 10.32 -5.97
N LYS A 228 -13.46 11.18 -5.81
CA LYS A 228 -14.63 10.91 -4.98
C LYS A 228 -15.71 10.28 -5.85
N VAL A 229 -16.27 9.16 -5.42
CA VAL A 229 -17.37 8.47 -6.12
C VAL A 229 -18.57 8.39 -5.20
N SER A 230 -19.72 8.88 -5.68
CA SER A 230 -21.01 8.74 -5.02
C SER A 230 -21.66 7.40 -5.40
N LEU A 231 -22.06 6.62 -4.41
CA LEU A 231 -22.70 5.31 -4.62
C LEU A 231 -24.09 5.44 -5.25
N ASP A 232 -24.85 6.46 -4.84
CA ASP A 232 -26.23 6.66 -5.27
C ASP A 232 -26.30 7.29 -6.66
N LEU A 233 -25.51 8.34 -6.89
CA LEU A 233 -25.53 9.13 -8.12
C LEU A 233 -24.58 8.58 -9.20
N LYS A 234 -23.64 7.70 -8.83
CA LYS A 234 -22.54 7.23 -9.69
C LYS A 234 -21.70 8.37 -10.29
N GLU A 235 -21.73 9.52 -9.63
CA GLU A 235 -20.93 10.68 -10.00
C GLU A 235 -19.48 10.50 -9.55
N VAL A 236 -18.54 10.89 -10.41
CA VAL A 236 -17.11 10.82 -10.17
C VAL A 236 -16.54 12.23 -10.20
N SER A 237 -15.96 12.68 -9.10
CA SER A 237 -15.31 13.99 -8.99
C SER A 237 -13.81 13.82 -8.81
N LEU A 238 -13.01 14.41 -9.73
CA LEU A 238 -11.56 14.44 -9.61
C LEU A 238 -11.14 15.37 -8.47
N ILE A 239 -10.27 14.89 -7.58
CA ILE A 239 -9.71 15.68 -6.48
C ILE A 239 -8.25 16.06 -6.75
N LYS A 240 -7.39 15.08 -6.99
CA LYS A 240 -5.95 15.29 -7.21
C LYS A 240 -5.35 14.18 -8.06
N LYS A 241 -4.32 14.53 -8.86
CA LYS A 241 -3.49 13.56 -9.60
C LYS A 241 -2.03 13.78 -9.24
N GLY A 242 -1.25 12.71 -9.12
CA GLY A 242 0.19 12.77 -8.83
C GLY A 242 0.75 11.49 -8.23
N MET A 243 2.02 11.51 -7.86
CA MET A 243 2.68 10.42 -7.14
C MET A 243 2.33 10.48 -5.65
N ILE A 244 1.07 10.24 -5.33
CA ILE A 244 0.55 10.35 -3.97
C ILE A 244 0.84 9.04 -3.24
N LYS A 245 1.71 9.09 -2.22
CA LYS A 245 2.07 7.91 -1.41
C LYS A 245 1.16 7.69 -0.19
N GLU A 246 0.41 8.72 0.19
CA GLU A 246 -0.49 8.66 1.33
C GLU A 246 -1.56 9.75 1.19
N TYR A 247 -2.77 9.44 1.57
CA TYR A 247 -3.86 10.39 1.68
C TYR A 247 -4.78 10.00 2.83
N ASP A 248 -5.43 11.00 3.43
CA ASP A 248 -6.35 10.79 4.53
C ASP A 248 -7.38 11.90 4.65
N LEU A 249 -8.64 11.53 4.87
CA LEU A 249 -9.73 12.47 5.13
C LEU A 249 -9.64 12.99 6.57
N SER A 250 -9.93 14.28 6.77
CA SER A 250 -10.11 14.81 8.11
C SER A 250 -11.30 14.13 8.80
N PRO A 251 -11.34 14.03 10.15
CA PRO A 251 -12.44 13.39 10.87
C PRO A 251 -13.82 13.96 10.53
N ASP A 252 -13.91 15.25 10.19
CA ASP A 252 -15.15 15.92 9.75
C ASP A 252 -15.41 15.81 8.24
N ASN A 253 -14.48 15.20 7.48
CA ASN A 253 -14.50 15.03 6.02
C ASN A 253 -14.57 16.34 5.20
N ASN A 254 -14.21 17.49 5.79
CA ASN A 254 -14.14 18.76 5.08
C ASN A 254 -12.83 18.93 4.31
N PHE A 255 -11.79 18.22 4.72
CA PHE A 255 -10.44 18.31 4.15
C PHE A 255 -9.85 16.94 3.81
N LEU A 256 -8.95 16.95 2.85
CA LEU A 256 -8.13 15.81 2.47
C LEU A 256 -6.65 16.18 2.61
N MET A 257 -5.92 15.50 3.48
CA MET A 257 -4.47 15.55 3.52
C MET A 257 -3.90 14.61 2.46
N THR A 258 -2.87 15.06 1.73
CA THR A 258 -2.13 14.23 0.77
C THR A 258 -0.63 14.39 0.97
N LYS A 259 0.13 13.29 0.82
CA LYS A 259 1.59 13.29 0.77
C LYS A 259 2.03 12.90 -0.63
N THR A 260 2.53 13.88 -1.38
CA THR A 260 2.90 13.72 -2.79
C THR A 260 4.40 13.67 -2.95
N ILE A 261 4.94 12.60 -3.54
CA ILE A 261 6.37 12.45 -3.81
C ILE A 261 6.79 13.46 -4.87
N ASN A 262 7.93 14.14 -4.63
CA ASN A 262 8.55 15.12 -5.50
C ASN A 262 9.91 14.61 -6.03
N LYS A 263 10.40 15.23 -7.11
CA LYS A 263 11.78 15.07 -7.57
C LYS A 263 12.73 16.00 -6.78
N PRO A 264 14.03 15.65 -6.71
CA PRO A 264 14.71 14.54 -7.37
C PRO A 264 14.51 13.20 -6.63
N PHE A 265 14.49 12.10 -7.39
CA PHE A 265 14.54 10.76 -6.79
C PHE A 265 15.97 10.43 -6.38
N SER A 266 16.10 9.47 -5.44
CA SER A 266 17.40 8.98 -4.98
C SER A 266 17.69 7.58 -5.51
N TYR A 267 18.96 7.30 -5.76
CA TYR A 267 19.50 5.99 -6.09
C TYR A 267 20.09 5.28 -4.85
N LEU A 268 20.06 5.95 -3.68
CA LEU A 268 20.67 5.49 -2.44
C LEU A 268 19.67 5.08 -1.36
N VAL A 269 18.42 5.54 -1.49
CA VAL A 269 17.36 5.28 -0.52
C VAL A 269 16.04 4.93 -1.21
N PRO A 270 15.13 4.19 -0.55
CA PRO A 270 13.83 3.82 -1.10
C PRO A 270 12.84 5.00 -1.13
N TYR A 271 11.75 4.84 -1.91
CA TYR A 271 10.76 5.87 -2.20
C TYR A 271 10.16 6.56 -0.97
N TYR A 272 10.00 5.86 0.14
CA TYR A 272 9.44 6.45 1.37
C TYR A 272 10.37 7.47 2.05
N ARG A 273 11.61 7.60 1.56
CA ARG A 273 12.59 8.61 1.96
C ARG A 273 12.81 9.70 0.90
N PHE A 274 12.11 9.64 -0.24
CA PHE A 274 12.16 10.67 -1.28
C PHE A 274 11.52 11.96 -0.78
N PRO A 275 11.83 13.10 -1.41
CA PRO A 275 11.19 14.36 -1.09
C PRO A 275 9.68 14.25 -1.31
N TYR A 276 8.89 14.92 -0.48
CA TYR A 276 7.45 14.98 -0.67
C TYR A 276 6.84 16.22 -0.03
N SER A 277 5.77 16.72 -0.64
CA SER A 277 4.93 17.74 -0.04
C SER A 277 3.79 17.12 0.77
N VAL A 278 3.40 17.81 1.83
CA VAL A 278 2.16 17.56 2.59
C VAL A 278 1.21 18.70 2.30
N ASP A 279 0.10 18.39 1.63
CA ASP A 279 -0.93 19.36 1.27
C ASP A 279 -2.25 19.01 1.94
N VAL A 280 -3.02 20.03 2.31
CA VAL A 280 -4.41 19.92 2.74
C VAL A 280 -5.31 20.56 1.69
N ILE A 281 -6.25 19.78 1.16
CA ILE A 281 -7.22 20.20 0.16
C ILE A 281 -8.58 20.39 0.85
N ASN A 282 -9.17 21.56 0.72
CA ASN A 282 -10.56 21.80 1.11
C ASN A 282 -11.46 21.13 0.06
N LEU A 283 -12.30 20.20 0.48
CA LEU A 283 -13.10 19.37 -0.43
C LEU A 283 -14.32 20.10 -1.02
N GLU A 284 -14.75 21.20 -0.42
CA GLU A 284 -15.83 22.05 -0.93
C GLU A 284 -15.31 23.01 -2.01
N SER A 285 -14.23 23.76 -1.69
CA SER A 285 -13.69 24.79 -2.59
C SER A 285 -12.65 24.27 -3.60
N GLY A 286 -12.09 23.09 -3.37
CA GLY A 286 -10.96 22.54 -4.14
C GLY A 286 -9.62 23.26 -3.87
N SER A 287 -9.58 24.25 -2.94
CA SER A 287 -8.33 24.97 -2.63
C SER A 287 -7.35 24.09 -1.87
N SER A 288 -6.05 24.20 -2.20
CA SER A 288 -4.98 23.46 -1.55
C SER A 288 -4.07 24.37 -0.73
N THR A 289 -3.69 23.94 0.47
CA THR A 289 -2.73 24.62 1.35
C THR A 289 -1.53 23.70 1.57
N LEU A 290 -0.33 24.17 1.26
CA LEU A 290 0.91 23.46 1.56
C LEU A 290 1.20 23.56 3.07
N ILE A 291 1.32 22.43 3.72
CA ILE A 291 1.64 22.32 5.16
C ILE A 291 3.15 22.15 5.38
N ALA A 292 3.78 21.30 4.59
CA ALA A 292 5.20 21.03 4.71
C ALA A 292 5.79 20.56 3.37
N ASP A 293 7.01 21.02 3.10
CA ASP A 293 7.87 20.51 2.04
C ASP A 293 9.01 19.71 2.68
N ILE A 294 8.96 18.41 2.50
CA ILE A 294 9.83 17.46 3.18
C ILE A 294 11.00 17.11 2.26
N PRO A 295 12.24 17.47 2.60
CA PRO A 295 13.39 17.21 1.76
C PRO A 295 13.77 15.72 1.70
N LEU A 296 14.61 15.40 0.70
CA LEU A 296 15.21 14.08 0.55
C LEU A 296 15.95 13.65 1.82
N ASP A 297 15.70 12.42 2.29
CA ASP A 297 16.22 11.89 3.53
C ASP A 297 17.27 10.78 3.26
N GLU A 298 18.38 11.14 2.59
CA GLU A 298 19.46 10.19 2.29
C GLU A 298 20.37 9.93 3.49
N VAL A 299 20.67 10.97 4.25
CA VAL A 299 21.65 10.91 5.34
C VAL A 299 20.97 11.19 6.68
N ARG A 300 21.12 10.29 7.61
CA ARG A 300 20.71 10.45 9.01
C ARG A 300 21.91 10.32 9.93
N PRO A 301 21.86 10.88 11.15
CA PRO A 301 22.83 10.59 12.18
C PRO A 301 22.98 9.07 12.41
N LYS A 302 24.14 8.65 12.94
CA LYS A 302 24.38 7.25 13.25
C LYS A 302 23.77 6.91 14.62
N GLY A 303 22.95 5.88 14.66
CA GLY A 303 22.32 5.39 15.90
C GLY A 303 21.02 4.65 15.60
N PHE A 304 20.59 3.80 16.52
CA PHE A 304 19.34 3.05 16.40
C PHE A 304 18.14 4.01 16.37
N ASP A 305 18.14 5.00 17.26
CA ASP A 305 17.06 5.97 17.42
C ASP A 305 17.23 7.24 16.55
N ALA A 306 18.19 7.23 15.61
CA ALA A 306 18.38 8.37 14.71
C ALA A 306 17.17 8.56 13.80
N THR A 307 16.68 9.79 13.73
CA THR A 307 15.54 10.16 12.90
C THR A 307 15.91 11.31 11.95
N ARG A 308 14.97 11.71 11.12
CA ARG A 308 15.14 12.90 10.30
C ARG A 308 14.98 14.17 11.14
N LYS A 309 15.64 15.24 10.73
CA LYS A 309 15.41 16.59 11.27
C LYS A 309 14.09 17.16 10.71
N GLY A 310 13.42 17.98 11.51
CA GLY A 310 12.19 18.70 11.14
C GLY A 310 10.94 17.84 11.18
N ILE A 311 9.94 18.27 10.45
CA ILE A 311 8.57 17.70 10.47
C ILE A 311 8.55 16.24 10.06
N ARG A 312 7.87 15.41 10.85
CA ARG A 312 7.63 14.00 10.58
C ARG A 312 6.26 13.55 11.12
N SER A 313 5.71 12.47 10.56
CA SER A 313 4.46 11.86 11.03
C SER A 313 3.27 12.82 11.05
N VAL A 314 3.12 13.67 10.01
CA VAL A 314 1.94 14.52 9.89
C VAL A 314 0.69 13.65 9.73
N SER A 315 -0.32 13.90 10.55
CA SER A 315 -1.60 13.16 10.57
C SER A 315 -2.73 14.05 11.10
N TRP A 316 -3.98 13.61 10.91
CA TRP A 316 -5.13 14.22 11.56
C TRP A 316 -5.21 13.81 13.05
N ARG A 317 -5.70 14.69 13.88
CA ARG A 317 -6.15 14.36 15.24
C ARG A 317 -7.55 13.75 15.15
N ASP A 318 -7.73 12.57 15.73
CA ASP A 318 -9.01 11.86 15.69
C ASP A 318 -10.09 12.50 16.58
N ASP A 319 -9.67 13.27 17.58
CA ASP A 319 -10.54 13.92 18.56
C ASP A 319 -11.04 15.31 18.14
N ILE A 320 -10.48 15.88 17.05
CA ILE A 320 -10.83 17.22 16.53
C ILE A 320 -11.05 17.14 15.03
N GLY A 321 -12.15 17.72 14.55
CA GLY A 321 -12.62 17.58 13.17
C GLY A 321 -11.61 17.95 12.08
N SER A 322 -10.86 19.04 12.26
CA SER A 322 -9.94 19.57 11.23
C SER A 322 -8.67 20.15 11.86
N GLU A 323 -7.94 19.34 12.63
CA GLU A 323 -6.66 19.71 13.21
C GLU A 323 -5.60 18.68 12.85
N LEU A 324 -4.48 19.14 12.29
CA LEU A 324 -3.29 18.34 12.07
C LEU A 324 -2.42 18.28 13.32
N TYR A 325 -1.67 17.18 13.47
CA TYR A 325 -0.53 17.13 14.37
C TYR A 325 0.68 16.52 13.66
N TRP A 326 1.85 16.81 14.18
CA TRP A 326 3.11 16.20 13.75
C TRP A 326 4.14 16.23 14.86
N VAL A 327 5.24 15.57 14.63
CA VAL A 327 6.36 15.49 15.57
C VAL A 327 7.60 16.14 14.95
N GLU A 328 8.35 16.88 15.76
CA GLU A 328 9.68 17.37 15.39
C GLU A 328 10.71 16.89 16.42
N ALA A 329 11.89 16.49 15.93
CA ALA A 329 12.98 16.05 16.77
C ALA A 329 13.76 17.27 17.31
N ASN A 330 13.67 17.51 18.61
CA ASN A 330 14.38 18.60 19.31
C ASN A 330 15.89 18.38 19.39
N ASP A 331 16.34 17.11 19.30
CA ASP A 331 17.75 16.72 19.21
C ASP A 331 18.30 16.77 17.77
N GLU A 332 17.60 17.41 16.85
CA GLU A 332 17.93 17.46 15.42
C GLU A 332 18.02 16.07 14.76
N GLY A 333 17.41 15.06 15.38
CA GLY A 333 17.40 13.67 14.94
C GLY A 333 18.67 12.89 15.33
N ASP A 334 19.62 13.50 16.06
CA ASP A 334 20.82 12.83 16.56
C ASP A 334 20.64 12.46 18.04
N PRO A 335 20.54 11.16 18.37
CA PRO A 335 20.36 10.69 19.75
C PRO A 335 21.55 11.00 20.68
N LYS A 336 22.65 11.52 20.14
CA LYS A 336 23.80 11.96 20.94
C LYS A 336 23.64 13.38 21.49
N ASN A 337 22.74 14.17 20.90
CA ASN A 337 22.45 15.50 21.38
C ASN A 337 21.66 15.42 22.68
N ASN A 338 22.19 16.04 23.73
CA ASN A 338 21.54 16.04 25.03
C ASN A 338 20.48 17.13 25.10
N VAL A 339 19.22 16.73 25.15
CA VAL A 339 18.03 17.59 25.23
C VAL A 339 17.09 17.10 26.30
N THR A 340 16.26 17.97 26.88
CA THR A 340 15.31 17.60 27.94
C THR A 340 14.23 16.65 27.39
N TYR A 341 13.71 16.95 26.21
CA TYR A 341 12.73 16.14 25.50
C TYR A 341 13.18 15.96 24.08
N ARG A 342 13.20 14.74 23.56
CA ARG A 342 13.65 14.45 22.19
C ARG A 342 12.64 14.85 21.14
N ASP A 343 11.38 14.68 21.42
CA ASP A 343 10.27 14.91 20.52
C ASP A 343 9.33 15.98 21.05
N ILE A 344 8.94 16.88 20.18
CA ILE A 344 7.92 17.88 20.46
C ILE A 344 6.76 17.64 19.47
N ILE A 345 5.53 17.58 19.99
CA ILE A 345 4.33 17.46 19.18
C ILE A 345 3.79 18.87 18.93
N TYR A 346 3.50 19.14 17.66
CA TYR A 346 2.86 20.39 17.24
C TYR A 346 1.50 20.11 16.62
N THR A 347 0.61 21.08 16.73
CA THR A 347 -0.73 21.06 16.12
C THR A 347 -0.95 22.28 15.24
N LEU A 348 -1.84 22.15 14.24
CA LEU A 348 -2.25 23.22 13.35
C LEU A 348 -3.71 23.01 12.95
N SER A 349 -4.56 23.94 13.36
CA SER A 349 -6.00 23.91 13.08
C SER A 349 -6.33 24.61 11.76
N ASN A 350 -7.50 24.29 11.17
CA ASN A 350 -8.08 25.08 10.08
C ASN A 350 -8.13 26.58 10.48
N PRO A 351 -7.74 27.53 9.59
CA PRO A 351 -7.47 27.40 8.15
C PRO A 351 -6.03 27.03 7.75
N PHE A 352 -5.21 26.45 8.63
CA PHE A 352 -3.86 25.97 8.38
C PHE A 352 -2.84 27.06 7.94
N ARG A 353 -3.06 28.28 8.39
CA ARG A 353 -2.23 29.47 8.07
C ARG A 353 -1.63 30.13 9.31
N ASP A 354 -2.10 29.70 10.48
CA ASP A 354 -1.64 30.22 11.76
C ASP A 354 -0.29 29.63 12.18
N GLU A 355 0.26 30.13 13.27
CA GLU A 355 1.45 29.52 13.87
C GLU A 355 1.08 28.17 14.50
N LYS A 356 1.98 27.20 14.32
CA LYS A 356 1.87 25.90 14.97
C LYS A 356 1.85 26.06 16.50
N LYS A 357 1.06 25.26 17.17
CA LYS A 357 0.99 25.25 18.64
C LYS A 357 1.67 23.98 19.16
N GLU A 358 2.46 24.13 20.22
CA GLU A 358 3.01 23.01 20.96
C GLU A 358 1.88 22.32 21.75
N LEU A 359 1.80 20.99 21.63
CA LEU A 359 0.85 20.19 22.38
C LEU A 359 1.55 19.69 23.66
N HIS A 360 1.03 20.14 24.81
CA HIS A 360 1.55 19.80 26.14
C HIS A 360 0.81 18.63 26.76
#